data_f78efa62e457ec86dd19be10375aa418
#
_entry.id   f78efa62e457ec86dd19be10375aa418
#
_cell.length_a   1.000
_cell.length_b   1.000
_cell.length_c   1.000
_cell.angle_alpha   90.00
_cell.angle_beta   90.00
_cell.angle_gamma   90.00
#
_symmetry.space_group_name_H-M   'P 1'
#
loop_
_entity.id
_entity.type
_entity.pdbx_description
1 polymer ?
#
loop_
_entity_poly.entity_id
_entity_poly.type
_entity_poly.pdbx_seq_one_letter_code
_entity_poly.pdbx_strand_id
1 'polypeptide(L)'
;KPQDDFMHLKLQEGLLALLHIDKRFAPTLFDFNEPWKIDILDFLNKNYMYEFTMEDLAHYTGRSLATFKRDFKKISDLTPEKWLIRKRLEVAYNLMKEGRNKVVDVYTKVGFRNQSHFSAAFKKQYGIAPTAVAAI
;
A
#
# COMPACT_ATOMS: atom_id res chain seq x y z
N LYS A 1 -8.65 -8.68 -13.53
CA LYS A 1 -8.46 -8.30 -13.46
C LYS A 1 -7.98 -8.36 -13.44
N PRO A 2 -7.82 -8.52 -12.91
CA PRO A 2 -7.31 -8.29 -12.75
C PRO A 2 -6.80 -8.57 -12.41
N GLN A 3 -6.63 -8.83 -12.18
CA GLN A 3 -6.25 -8.67 -11.95
C GLN A 3 -6.08 -9.19 -12.03
N ASP A 4 -6.29 -9.53 -11.99
CA ASP A 4 -6.12 -9.66 -12.12
C ASP A 4 -5.63 -10.06 -12.55
N ASP A 5 -5.34 -10.23 -12.54
CA ASP A 5 -4.86 -10.22 -12.88
C ASP A 5 -4.05 -10.53 -12.61
N PHE A 6 -3.71 -10.70 -12.45
CA PHE A 6 -3.02 -10.55 -12.18
C PHE A 6 -2.74 -11.23 -11.72
N MET A 7 -2.84 -11.50 -11.38
CA MET A 7 -2.68 -11.56 -10.98
C MET A 7 -2.72 -12.16 -11.14
N HIS A 8 -3.04 -12.19 -11.10
CA HIS A 8 -3.20 -12.20 -11.23
C HIS A 8 -2.63 -12.54 -11.52
N LEU A 9 -2.37 -12.65 -11.61
CA LEU A 9 -1.82 -12.51 -11.86
C LEU A 9 -1.09 -12.86 -11.65
N LYS A 10 -0.82 -13.03 -11.42
CA LYS A 10 -0.33 -12.99 -11.16
C LYS A 10 -0.24 -13.50 -10.75
N LEU A 11 -0.60 -13.85 -10.46
CA LEU A 11 -0.75 -13.95 -10.04
C LEU A 11 -0.74 -14.48 -10.26
N GLN A 12 -0.85 -14.82 -10.45
CA GLN A 12 -1.00 -14.91 -10.66
C GLN A 12 -0.37 -15.19 -11.07
N GLU A 13 0.16 -15.29 -11.11
CA GLU A 13 0.71 -15.19 -11.29
C GLU A 13 1.29 -15.40 -10.95
N GLY A 14 1.38 -15.59 -10.59
CA GLY A 14 1.66 -15.54 -10.14
C GLY A 14 1.75 -16.02 -9.47
N LEU A 15 1.48 -16.43 -9.15
CA LEU A 15 1.36 -16.76 -8.57
C LEU A 15 1.22 -17.58 -8.54
N LEU A 16 0.99 -17.95 -8.67
CA LEU A 16 0.93 -18.63 -8.66
C LEU A 16 1.58 -19.38 -8.92
N ALA A 17 1.87 -19.47 -9.21
CA ALA A 17 2.57 -20.09 -9.52
C ALA A 17 3.57 -20.32 -8.81
N LEU A 18 3.88 -20.16 -8.49
CA LEU A 18 4.62 -20.36 -7.77
C LEU A 18 4.43 -20.85 -6.80
N LEU A 19 4.05 -21.00 -6.54
CA LEU A 19 3.82 -21.35 -5.55
C LEU A 19 3.61 -22.53 -5.32
N HIS A 20 3.72 -23.18 -5.51
CA HIS A 20 3.46 -24.35 -5.25
C HIS A 20 4.44 -25.18 -5.20
N ILE A 21 5.04 -24.87 -5.60
CA ILE A 21 5.94 -25.46 -5.87
C ILE A 21 6.54 -26.26 -4.98
N ASP A 22 7.15 -26.20 -4.50
CA ASP A 22 7.81 -26.86 -3.71
C ASP A 22 7.76 -26.57 -2.42
N LYS A 23 6.70 -26.40 -1.97
CA LYS A 23 6.55 -26.15 -0.75
C LYS A 23 6.96 -27.21 0.08
N ARG A 24 7.22 -28.31 -0.41
CA ARG A 24 7.54 -29.33 0.42
C ARG A 24 8.79 -29.20 1.07
N PHE A 25 9.73 -28.56 0.56
CA PHE A 25 10.97 -28.56 1.24
C PHE A 25 10.90 -27.38 2.09
N ALA A 26 9.81 -26.83 2.09
CA ALA A 26 9.67 -25.69 2.87
C ALA A 26 9.87 -25.93 4.31
N PRO A 27 9.70 -27.10 4.85
CA PRO A 27 9.80 -27.25 6.25
C PRO A 27 11.05 -26.65 6.82
N THR A 28 12.10 -26.79 6.14
CA THR A 28 13.31 -26.27 6.65
C THR A 28 13.40 -24.81 6.41
N LEU A 29 12.79 -24.37 5.38
CA LEU A 29 12.94 -23.02 5.07
C LEU A 29 12.11 -22.14 5.87
N PHE A 30 10.95 -22.59 6.14
CA PHE A 30 10.14 -21.68 6.73
C PHE A 30 10.29 -21.56 8.12
N ASP A 31 11.09 -22.14 8.71
CA ASP A 31 11.37 -21.88 10.05
C ASP A 31 11.74 -20.44 10.18
N PHE A 32 12.22 -19.85 9.09
CA PHE A 32 12.68 -18.51 9.13
C PHE A 32 11.96 -17.63 8.20
N ASN A 33 11.60 -18.16 7.06
CA ASN A 33 11.07 -17.37 6.05
C ASN A 33 9.99 -18.13 5.43
N GLU A 34 8.79 -17.76 5.53
CA GLU A 34 7.69 -18.40 4.87
C GLU A 34 7.61 -17.84 3.47
N PRO A 35 7.92 -18.63 2.46
CA PRO A 35 8.05 -18.08 1.09
C PRO A 35 6.77 -17.50 0.52
N TRP A 36 5.61 -17.85 1.08
CA TRP A 36 4.37 -17.27 0.59
C TRP A 36 4.06 -15.91 1.22
N LYS A 37 4.84 -15.50 2.21
CA LYS A 37 4.64 -14.20 2.81
C LYS A 37 5.32 -13.14 1.97
N ILE A 38 4.56 -12.13 1.62
CA ILE A 38 5.07 -11.00 0.87
C ILE A 38 5.50 -9.92 1.85
N ASP A 39 6.59 -9.24 1.54
CA ASP A 39 7.06 -8.13 2.35
C ASP A 39 5.98 -7.05 2.40
N ILE A 40 5.56 -6.70 3.60
CA ILE A 40 4.45 -5.77 3.80
C ILE A 40 4.77 -4.39 3.24
N LEU A 41 5.93 -3.84 3.55
CA LEU A 41 6.28 -2.52 3.06
C LEU A 41 6.38 -2.47 1.55
N ASP A 42 6.95 -3.51 0.95
CA ASP A 42 7.04 -3.58 -0.49
C ASP A 42 5.64 -3.59 -1.12
N PHE A 43 4.74 -4.38 -0.55
CA PHE A 43 3.37 -4.44 -1.05
C PHE A 43 2.67 -3.09 -0.93
N LEU A 44 2.79 -2.45 0.23
CA LEU A 44 2.15 -1.16 0.46
C LEU A 44 2.72 -0.06 -0.42
N ASN A 45 4.02 -0.05 -0.61
CA ASN A 45 4.66 0.95 -1.46
C ASN A 45 4.23 0.82 -2.94
N LYS A 46 3.95 -0.39 -3.37
CA LYS A 46 3.52 -0.61 -4.74
C LYS A 46 2.03 -0.45 -4.95
N ASN A 47 1.24 -0.52 -3.88
CA ASN A 47 -0.21 -0.56 -3.99
C ASN A 47 -0.94 0.49 -3.13
N TYR A 48 -0.25 1.52 -2.66
CA TYR A 48 -0.85 2.49 -1.74
C TYR A 48 -2.07 3.20 -2.30
N MET A 49 -2.19 3.28 -3.62
CA MET A 49 -3.28 4.00 -4.27
C MET A 49 -4.59 3.23 -4.31
N TYR A 50 -4.56 1.96 -3.94
CA TYR A 50 -5.77 1.14 -3.95
C TYR A 50 -6.42 1.12 -2.57
N GLU A 51 -7.70 0.78 -2.55
CA GLU A 51 -8.45 0.72 -1.31
C GLU A 51 -8.41 -0.70 -0.76
N PHE A 52 -8.03 -0.83 0.50
CA PHE A 52 -7.93 -2.14 1.14
C PHE A 52 -8.56 -2.11 2.52
N THR A 53 -9.22 -3.20 2.89
CA THR A 53 -9.57 -3.44 4.29
C THR A 53 -8.35 -4.08 4.95
N MET A 54 -8.36 -4.18 6.27
CA MET A 54 -7.26 -4.84 6.97
C MET A 54 -7.19 -6.31 6.58
N GLU A 55 -8.35 -6.94 6.38
CA GLU A 55 -8.41 -8.33 5.94
C GLU A 55 -7.79 -8.50 4.55
N ASP A 56 -8.04 -7.53 3.67
CA ASP A 56 -7.45 -7.56 2.33
C ASP A 56 -5.94 -7.52 2.42
N LEU A 57 -5.40 -6.64 3.24
CA LEU A 57 -3.95 -6.50 3.38
C LEU A 57 -3.33 -7.78 3.92
N ALA A 58 -3.98 -8.40 4.90
CA ALA A 58 -3.50 -9.66 5.44
C ALA A 58 -3.53 -10.73 4.36
N HIS A 59 -4.65 -10.85 3.66
CA HIS A 59 -4.80 -11.85 2.61
C HIS A 59 -3.77 -11.70 1.50
N TYR A 60 -3.64 -10.49 0.96
CA TYR A 60 -2.71 -10.27 -0.16
C TYR A 60 -1.25 -10.45 0.23
N THR A 61 -0.92 -10.31 1.50
CA THR A 61 0.46 -10.51 1.95
C THR A 61 0.69 -11.92 2.51
N GLY A 62 -0.30 -12.81 2.37
CA GLY A 62 -0.16 -14.21 2.78
C GLY A 62 -0.19 -14.41 4.28
N ARG A 63 -0.92 -13.57 5.01
CA ARG A 63 -0.98 -13.62 6.47
C ARG A 63 -2.40 -13.69 6.97
N SER A 64 -2.57 -14.21 8.19
CA SER A 64 -3.83 -14.06 8.91
C SER A 64 -3.89 -12.61 9.39
N LEU A 65 -5.08 -12.14 9.76
CA LEU A 65 -5.23 -10.78 10.25
C LEU A 65 -4.36 -10.54 11.50
N ALA A 66 -4.33 -11.48 12.41
CA ALA A 66 -3.54 -11.36 13.64
C ALA A 66 -2.04 -11.28 13.32
N THR A 67 -1.58 -12.10 12.40
CA THR A 67 -0.18 -12.10 12.01
C THR A 67 0.19 -10.80 11.30
N PHE A 68 -0.71 -10.31 10.44
CA PHE A 68 -0.47 -9.05 9.74
C PHE A 68 -0.32 -7.90 10.73
N LYS A 69 -1.21 -7.81 11.70
CA LYS A 69 -1.14 -6.75 12.70
C LYS A 69 0.13 -6.83 13.52
N ARG A 70 0.51 -8.04 13.91
CA ARG A 70 1.72 -8.24 14.70
C ARG A 70 2.97 -7.87 13.89
N ASP A 71 3.03 -8.32 12.65
CA ASP A 71 4.18 -8.05 11.80
C ASP A 71 4.27 -6.56 11.45
N PHE A 72 3.13 -5.92 11.23
CA PHE A 72 3.15 -4.49 10.90
C PHE A 72 3.64 -3.65 12.08
N LYS A 73 3.32 -4.06 13.31
CA LYS A 73 3.82 -3.36 14.49
C LYS A 73 5.34 -3.35 14.57
N LYS A 74 5.99 -4.34 14.02
CA LYS A 74 7.45 -4.40 13.99
C LYS A 74 8.03 -3.44 12.95
N ILE A 75 7.21 -3.04 12.00
CA ILE A 75 7.66 -2.20 10.90
C ILE A 75 7.44 -0.72 11.20
N SER A 76 6.34 -0.39 11.85
CA SER A 76 5.96 1.00 12.04
C SER A 76 5.14 1.17 13.32
N ASP A 77 5.24 2.36 13.91
CA ASP A 77 4.43 2.72 15.06
C ASP A 77 3.03 3.17 14.62
N LEU A 78 2.85 3.42 13.33
CA LEU A 78 1.55 3.84 12.80
C LEU A 78 0.67 2.62 12.55
N THR A 79 -0.64 2.83 12.55
CA THR A 79 -1.53 1.79 12.06
C THR A 79 -1.38 1.71 10.54
N PRO A 80 -1.73 0.59 9.92
CA PRO A 80 -1.63 0.48 8.47
C PRO A 80 -2.44 1.56 7.74
N GLU A 81 -3.62 1.90 8.25
CA GLU A 81 -4.45 2.95 7.64
C GLU A 81 -3.74 4.29 7.69
N LYS A 82 -3.14 4.62 8.82
CA LYS A 82 -2.43 5.89 8.96
C LYS A 82 -1.17 5.91 8.09
N TRP A 83 -0.50 4.77 8.00
CA TRP A 83 0.68 4.65 7.15
C TRP A 83 0.31 4.90 5.69
N LEU A 84 -0.81 4.31 5.23
CA LEU A 84 -1.26 4.49 3.85
C LEU A 84 -1.63 5.95 3.57
N ILE A 85 -2.34 6.60 4.49
CA ILE A 85 -2.70 8.01 4.33
C ILE A 85 -1.43 8.85 4.22
N ARG A 86 -0.47 8.60 5.09
CA ARG A 86 0.78 9.35 5.09
C ARG A 86 1.55 9.15 3.79
N LYS A 87 1.59 7.93 3.28
CA LYS A 87 2.26 7.63 2.01
C LYS A 87 1.56 8.33 0.86
N ARG A 88 0.24 8.28 0.82
CA ARG A 88 -0.53 8.95 -0.22
C ARG A 88 -0.28 10.46 -0.22
N LEU A 89 -0.24 11.06 0.95
CA LEU A 89 0.01 12.50 1.07
C LEU A 89 1.44 12.85 0.64
N GLU A 90 2.39 11.99 0.95
CA GLU A 90 3.78 12.21 0.55
C GLU A 90 3.92 12.18 -0.97
N VAL A 91 3.30 11.21 -1.62
CA VAL A 91 3.33 11.12 -3.08
C VAL A 91 2.61 12.33 -3.69
N ALA A 92 1.47 12.72 -3.09
CA ALA A 92 0.73 13.88 -3.57
C ALA A 92 1.56 15.15 -3.47
N TYR A 93 2.28 15.33 -2.37
CA TYR A 93 3.13 16.49 -2.18
C TYR A 93 4.16 16.58 -3.30
N ASN A 94 4.82 15.45 -3.60
CA ASN A 94 5.82 15.43 -4.64
C ASN A 94 5.24 15.70 -6.02
N LEU A 95 4.05 15.16 -6.31
CA LEU A 95 3.40 15.40 -7.59
C LEU A 95 3.01 16.86 -7.76
N MET A 96 2.53 17.50 -6.70
CA MET A 96 2.14 18.90 -6.77
C MET A 96 3.34 19.82 -6.82
N LYS A 97 4.44 19.43 -6.19
CA LYS A 97 5.65 20.22 -6.21
C LYS A 97 6.28 20.27 -7.59
N GLU A 98 6.03 19.26 -8.42
CA GLU A 98 6.49 19.26 -9.81
C GLU A 98 5.80 20.34 -10.63
N GLY A 99 4.67 20.87 -10.15
CA GLY A 99 4.00 21.97 -10.79
C GLY A 99 3.16 21.67 -12.00
N ARG A 100 3.04 20.39 -12.37
CA ARG A 100 2.28 20.00 -13.55
C ARG A 100 0.93 19.41 -13.23
N ASN A 101 0.66 19.14 -11.98
CA ASN A 101 -0.52 18.39 -11.58
C ASN A 101 -1.49 19.27 -10.81
N LYS A 102 -2.76 19.15 -11.14
CA LYS A 102 -3.80 19.88 -10.43
C LYS A 102 -4.25 19.06 -9.22
N VAL A 103 -4.68 19.75 -8.17
CA VAL A 103 -5.14 19.07 -6.96
C VAL A 103 -6.23 18.05 -7.27
N VAL A 104 -7.15 18.41 -8.17
CA VAL A 104 -8.29 17.55 -8.50
C VAL A 104 -7.83 16.23 -9.15
N ASP A 105 -6.70 16.26 -9.84
CA ASP A 105 -6.17 15.05 -10.47
C ASP A 105 -5.30 14.26 -9.50
N VAL A 106 -4.62 14.97 -8.59
CA VAL A 106 -3.67 14.34 -7.68
C VAL A 106 -4.37 13.50 -6.62
N TYR A 107 -5.45 14.02 -6.03
CA TYR A 107 -6.03 13.29 -4.89
C TYR A 107 -6.59 11.92 -5.31
N THR A 108 -7.16 11.82 -6.51
CA THR A 108 -7.64 10.54 -7.00
C THR A 108 -6.48 9.61 -7.36
N LYS A 109 -5.44 10.17 -7.96
CA LYS A 109 -4.29 9.40 -8.39
C LYS A 109 -3.60 8.69 -7.22
N VAL A 110 -3.54 9.35 -6.07
CA VAL A 110 -2.88 8.76 -4.91
C VAL A 110 -3.81 7.92 -4.04
N GLY A 111 -5.09 7.85 -4.39
CA GLY A 111 -6.00 6.93 -3.71
C GLY A 111 -7.03 7.53 -2.78
N PHE A 112 -7.16 8.87 -2.74
CA PHE A 112 -8.23 9.48 -1.96
C PHE A 112 -9.50 9.51 -2.79
N ARG A 113 -10.63 9.28 -2.15
CA ARG A 113 -11.90 9.28 -2.85
C ARG A 113 -12.58 10.64 -2.82
N ASN A 114 -12.21 11.47 -1.88
CA ASN A 114 -12.92 12.70 -1.59
C ASN A 114 -11.91 13.82 -1.43
N GLN A 115 -12.08 14.89 -2.20
CA GLN A 115 -11.14 16.00 -2.18
C GLN A 115 -11.10 16.72 -0.82
N SER A 116 -12.23 16.84 -0.15
CA SER A 116 -12.28 17.51 1.16
C SER A 116 -11.49 16.72 2.18
N HIS A 117 -11.61 15.40 2.16
CA HIS A 117 -10.86 14.54 3.08
C HIS A 117 -9.36 14.65 2.77
N PHE A 118 -9.01 14.66 1.49
CA PHE A 118 -7.62 14.81 1.07
C PHE A 118 -7.05 16.15 1.55
N SER A 119 -7.78 17.24 1.31
CA SER A 119 -7.30 18.56 1.69
C SER A 119 -7.13 18.72 3.19
N ALA A 120 -8.06 18.17 3.96
CA ALA A 120 -7.96 18.25 5.42
C ALA A 120 -6.78 17.45 5.94
N ALA A 121 -6.59 16.23 5.42
CA ALA A 121 -5.48 15.39 5.82
C ALA A 121 -4.14 16.00 5.41
N PHE A 122 -4.10 16.58 4.22
CA PHE A 122 -2.89 17.22 3.70
C PHE A 122 -2.49 18.41 4.58
N LYS A 123 -3.45 19.27 4.89
CA LYS A 123 -3.16 20.42 5.73
C LYS A 123 -2.72 20.02 7.12
N LYS A 124 -3.31 18.94 7.65
CA LYS A 124 -2.91 18.45 8.96
C LYS A 124 -1.47 17.97 8.95
N GLN A 125 -1.04 17.33 7.90
CA GLN A 125 0.31 16.77 7.83
C GLN A 125 1.37 17.82 7.50
N TYR A 126 1.08 18.71 6.58
CA TYR A 126 2.08 19.67 6.09
C TYR A 126 1.88 21.11 6.55
N GLY A 127 0.76 21.42 7.17
CA GLY A 127 0.48 22.76 7.68
C GLY A 127 0.00 23.74 6.63
N ILE A 128 -0.05 23.35 5.36
CA ILE A 128 -0.51 24.22 4.28
C ILE A 128 -1.51 23.45 3.42
N ALA A 129 -2.36 24.19 2.71
CA ALA A 129 -3.32 23.58 1.81
C ALA A 129 -2.60 23.01 0.58
N PRO A 130 -3.17 21.97 -0.05
CA PRO A 130 -2.55 21.39 -1.25
C PRO A 130 -2.29 22.41 -2.35
N THR A 131 -3.21 23.36 -2.54
CA THR A 131 -3.06 24.39 -3.57
C THR A 131 -1.87 25.29 -3.31
N ALA A 132 -1.45 25.43 -2.06
CA ALA A 132 -0.33 26.29 -1.71
C ALA A 132 1.03 25.69 -2.07
N VAL A 133 1.09 24.37 -2.26
CA VAL A 133 2.35 23.70 -2.59
C VAL A 133 2.86 24.17 -3.95
N ALA A 134 1.97 24.29 -4.92
CA ALA A 134 2.36 24.70 -6.26
C ALA A 134 2.86 26.14 -6.31
N ALA A 135 2.56 26.94 -5.30
CA ALA A 135 2.97 28.33 -5.24
C ALA A 135 4.35 28.51 -4.59
N ILE A 136 4.90 27.47 -4.05
CA ILE A 136 6.21 27.52 -3.40
C ILE A 136 7.36 27.40 -4.44
#